data_b4fae6e6416d5b31de20e45b10162923
#
_entry.id   b4fae6e6416d5b31de20e45b10162923
#
_cell.length_a   1.000
_cell.length_b   1.000
_cell.length_c   1.000
_cell.angle_alpha   90.00
_cell.angle_beta   90.00
_cell.angle_gamma   90.00
#
_symmetry.space_group_name_H-M   'P 1'
#
loop_
_entity.id
_entity.type
_entity.pdbx_description
1 polymer ?
#
loop_
_entity_poly.entity_id
_entity_poly.type
_entity_poly.pdbx_seq_one_letter_code
_entity_poly.pdbx_strand_id
1 'polypeptide(L)'
;MGRHALLSASSSHRWLACPPSARLCENYEDMGSEYAQQGTDAHSLCEHKLKALLGMETKEPTEELEFYDEEMEECACGYAEYVLSLVEEAKKECKDPVVLIEQRLDFSRYVEEGFGTGDCVIIADGTLYIVDYKHGKGVEVSAEGNPQMMLYALGALELFDGIYDIDTVRMAIYQPRRENVSVYAMAKDELLKWAEGELSEKAKLAYAGEGEFCAGEHCKFCLSLIHISEPTRLQLIS
;
A
#
# COMPACT_ATOMS: atom_id res chain seq x y z
N MET A 1 13.78 -13.26 4.38
CA MET A 1 12.37 -12.93 4.10
C MET A 1 11.82 -12.14 5.27
N GLY A 2 11.39 -10.90 5.04
CA GLY A 2 10.75 -10.08 6.06
C GLY A 2 9.41 -10.70 6.46
N ARG A 3 9.11 -10.74 7.76
CA ARG A 3 7.83 -11.25 8.26
C ARG A 3 6.76 -10.24 7.88
N HIS A 4 5.78 -10.63 7.06
CA HIS A 4 4.62 -9.79 6.79
C HIS A 4 3.76 -9.69 8.07
N ALA A 5 3.16 -8.51 8.30
CA ALA A 5 2.18 -8.38 9.37
C ALA A 5 0.96 -9.23 9.05
N LEU A 6 0.36 -9.87 10.05
CA LEU A 6 -0.90 -10.61 9.90
C LEU A 6 -1.98 -9.70 9.29
N LEU A 7 -2.10 -8.50 9.83
CA LEU A 7 -2.99 -7.45 9.35
C LEU A 7 -2.19 -6.43 8.53
N SER A 8 -1.64 -6.87 7.39
CA SER A 8 -0.88 -5.99 6.51
C SER A 8 -1.77 -4.92 5.88
N ALA A 9 -1.18 -3.75 5.57
CA ALA A 9 -1.90 -2.68 4.90
C ALA A 9 -2.43 -3.12 3.52
N SER A 10 -1.64 -3.86 2.74
CA SER A 10 -2.03 -4.35 1.41
C SER A 10 -3.22 -5.33 1.42
N SER A 11 -3.44 -6.05 2.54
CA SER A 11 -4.58 -6.97 2.69
C SER A 11 -5.77 -6.35 3.44
N SER A 12 -5.71 -5.05 3.76
CA SER A 12 -6.68 -4.38 4.62
C SER A 12 -8.11 -4.41 4.07
N HIS A 13 -8.31 -4.27 2.78
CA HIS A 13 -9.62 -4.43 2.17
C HIS A 13 -10.29 -5.76 2.54
N ARG A 14 -9.50 -6.84 2.60
CA ARG A 14 -10.00 -8.17 2.92
C ARG A 14 -10.33 -8.30 4.40
N TRP A 15 -9.37 -8.03 5.30
CA TRP A 15 -9.59 -8.26 6.72
C TRP A 15 -10.53 -7.23 7.37
N LEU A 16 -10.69 -6.03 6.81
CA LEU A 16 -11.73 -5.09 7.25
C LEU A 16 -13.13 -5.54 6.84
N ALA A 17 -13.27 -6.11 5.64
CA ALA A 17 -14.57 -6.59 5.16
C ALA A 17 -14.95 -7.97 5.73
N CYS A 18 -13.96 -8.83 5.97
CA CYS A 18 -14.13 -10.19 6.46
C CYS A 18 -13.07 -10.48 7.54
N PRO A 19 -13.25 -10.02 8.79
CA PRO A 19 -12.25 -10.14 9.85
C PRO A 19 -11.70 -11.55 10.06
N PRO A 20 -12.51 -12.64 10.10
CA PRO A 20 -11.99 -13.99 10.28
C PRO A 20 -11.03 -14.45 9.19
N SER A 21 -11.08 -13.82 8.00
CA SER A 21 -10.20 -14.16 6.88
C SER A 21 -8.71 -13.93 7.17
N ALA A 22 -8.36 -13.07 8.13
CA ALA A 22 -6.98 -12.82 8.51
C ALA A 22 -6.33 -14.11 9.05
N ARG A 23 -6.91 -14.69 10.08
CA ARG A 23 -6.42 -15.95 10.68
C ARG A 23 -6.63 -17.16 9.79
N LEU A 24 -7.72 -17.18 9.04
CA LEU A 24 -7.97 -18.29 8.10
C LEU A 24 -6.86 -18.37 7.04
N CYS A 25 -6.42 -17.24 6.50
CA CYS A 25 -5.37 -17.20 5.48
C CYS A 25 -3.99 -17.58 5.99
N GLU A 26 -3.69 -17.47 7.29
CA GLU A 26 -2.41 -17.94 7.86
C GLU A 26 -2.17 -19.45 7.67
N ASN A 27 -3.22 -20.23 7.50
CA ASN A 27 -3.11 -21.67 7.29
C ASN A 27 -2.75 -22.07 5.85
N TYR A 28 -2.61 -21.10 4.96
CA TYR A 28 -2.32 -21.31 3.55
C TYR A 28 -1.04 -20.58 3.17
N GLU A 29 -0.15 -21.28 2.49
CA GLU A 29 1.06 -20.68 1.93
C GLU A 29 0.69 -19.76 0.76
N ASP A 30 1.23 -18.55 0.77
CA ASP A 30 1.22 -17.71 -0.41
C ASP A 30 2.31 -18.19 -1.36
N MET A 31 1.91 -18.93 -2.37
CA MET A 31 2.83 -19.46 -3.38
C MET A 31 3.42 -18.38 -4.29
N GLY A 32 2.99 -17.13 -4.05
CA GLY A 32 3.34 -16.04 -4.95
C GLY A 32 2.70 -16.22 -6.35
N SER A 33 2.94 -15.27 -7.19
CA SER A 33 2.57 -15.37 -8.61
C SER A 33 3.57 -14.57 -9.44
N GLU A 34 3.69 -14.87 -10.73
CA GLU A 34 4.49 -14.06 -11.66
C GLU A 34 4.06 -12.59 -11.61
N TYR A 35 2.76 -12.33 -11.43
CA TYR A 35 2.24 -10.96 -11.28
C TYR A 35 2.72 -10.28 -9.99
N ALA A 36 2.84 -11.03 -8.90
CA ALA A 36 3.37 -10.50 -7.64
C ALA A 36 4.87 -10.20 -7.77
N GLN A 37 5.64 -11.10 -8.42
CA GLN A 37 7.05 -10.88 -8.69
C GLN A 37 7.26 -9.68 -9.63
N GLN A 38 6.48 -9.59 -10.72
CA GLN A 38 6.51 -8.43 -11.62
C GLN A 38 6.20 -7.12 -10.87
N GLY A 39 5.27 -7.15 -9.91
CA GLY A 39 5.00 -6.02 -9.03
C GLY A 39 6.21 -5.64 -8.19
N THR A 40 6.88 -6.63 -7.57
CA THR A 40 8.07 -6.41 -6.75
C THR A 40 9.20 -5.80 -7.57
N ASP A 41 9.45 -6.31 -8.77
CA ASP A 41 10.47 -5.80 -9.68
C ASP A 41 10.18 -4.34 -10.06
N ALA A 42 8.92 -4.04 -10.38
CA ALA A 42 8.49 -2.69 -10.72
C ALA A 42 8.66 -1.70 -9.55
N HIS A 43 8.34 -2.09 -8.30
CA HIS A 43 8.59 -1.25 -7.11
C HIS A 43 10.09 -0.99 -6.93
N SER A 44 10.95 -2.00 -7.09
CA SER A 44 12.40 -1.83 -7.01
C SER A 44 12.94 -0.85 -8.05
N LEU A 45 12.40 -0.89 -9.26
CA LEU A 45 12.76 0.05 -10.31
C LEU A 45 12.23 1.46 -10.02
N CYS A 46 10.99 1.60 -9.54
CA CYS A 46 10.41 2.88 -9.13
C CYS A 46 11.22 3.54 -8.00
N GLU A 47 11.60 2.77 -6.99
CA GLU A 47 12.49 3.22 -5.91
C GLU A 47 13.79 3.78 -6.46
N HIS A 48 14.45 3.02 -7.35
CA HIS A 48 15.70 3.43 -7.97
C HIS A 48 15.55 4.73 -8.77
N LYS A 49 14.55 4.80 -9.67
CA LYS A 49 14.31 5.99 -10.51
C LYS A 49 14.02 7.23 -9.68
N LEU A 50 13.19 7.09 -8.66
CA LEU A 50 12.84 8.20 -7.76
C LEU A 50 14.06 8.68 -6.96
N LYS A 51 14.84 7.76 -6.37
CA LYS A 51 16.08 8.10 -5.65
C LYS A 51 17.08 8.81 -6.56
N ALA A 52 17.30 8.29 -7.76
CA ALA A 52 18.20 8.90 -8.73
C ALA A 52 17.75 10.33 -9.11
N LEU A 53 16.44 10.52 -9.36
CA LEU A 53 15.88 11.82 -9.73
C LEU A 53 15.99 12.85 -8.59
N LEU A 54 15.92 12.39 -7.34
CA LEU A 54 16.10 13.24 -6.14
C LEU A 54 17.60 13.43 -5.75
N GLY A 55 18.54 12.85 -6.51
CA GLY A 55 19.97 12.94 -6.23
C GLY A 55 20.43 12.12 -5.03
N MET A 56 19.65 11.10 -4.65
CA MET A 56 19.99 10.17 -3.56
C MET A 56 20.85 9.02 -4.10
N GLU A 57 21.69 8.47 -3.23
CA GLU A 57 22.50 7.29 -3.58
C GLU A 57 21.60 6.06 -3.79
N THR A 58 21.76 5.38 -4.92
CA THR A 58 20.99 4.19 -5.25
C THR A 58 21.80 3.28 -6.18
N LYS A 59 21.49 1.98 -6.17
CA LYS A 59 22.08 0.99 -7.08
C LYS A 59 21.09 0.66 -8.19
N GLU A 60 21.56 0.62 -9.42
CA GLU A 60 20.76 0.19 -10.58
C GLU A 60 20.32 -1.28 -10.40
N PRO A 61 19.00 -1.57 -10.35
CA PRO A 61 18.52 -2.93 -10.09
C PRO A 61 18.30 -3.77 -11.34
N THR A 62 18.38 -3.21 -12.55
CA THR A 62 17.93 -3.81 -13.82
C THR A 62 18.47 -5.22 -14.06
N GLU A 63 19.72 -5.49 -13.69
CA GLU A 63 20.34 -6.81 -13.86
C GLU A 63 19.79 -7.88 -12.88
N GLU A 64 19.13 -7.45 -11.81
CA GLU A 64 18.58 -8.32 -10.75
C GLU A 64 17.07 -8.55 -10.92
N LEU A 65 16.41 -7.81 -11.84
CA LEU A 65 14.98 -7.93 -12.08
C LEU A 65 14.65 -9.08 -13.03
N GLU A 66 13.68 -9.90 -12.67
CA GLU A 66 13.23 -11.04 -13.48
C GLU A 66 12.33 -10.61 -14.65
N PHE A 67 11.50 -9.56 -14.44
CA PHE A 67 10.46 -9.13 -15.38
C PHE A 67 10.72 -7.74 -15.98
N TYR A 68 11.99 -7.32 -16.04
CA TYR A 68 12.33 -6.02 -16.64
C TYR A 68 11.98 -5.96 -18.13
N ASP A 69 11.28 -4.90 -18.52
CA ASP A 69 11.01 -4.54 -19.90
C ASP A 69 10.91 -3.02 -20.09
N GLU A 70 10.81 -2.57 -21.35
CA GLU A 70 10.68 -1.13 -21.68
C GLU A 70 9.41 -0.50 -21.10
N GLU A 71 8.29 -1.25 -21.03
CA GLU A 71 7.03 -0.75 -20.43
C GLU A 71 7.25 -0.47 -18.93
N MET A 72 7.94 -1.38 -18.22
CA MET A 72 8.24 -1.19 -16.80
C MET A 72 9.15 0.02 -16.58
N GLU A 73 10.14 0.21 -17.44
CA GLU A 73 11.06 1.36 -17.41
C GLU A 73 10.29 2.68 -17.58
N GLU A 74 9.41 2.78 -18.58
CA GLU A 74 8.57 3.95 -18.82
C GLU A 74 7.64 4.23 -17.64
N CYS A 75 7.02 3.19 -17.08
CA CYS A 75 6.15 3.28 -15.92
C CYS A 75 6.89 3.80 -14.68
N ALA A 76 8.09 3.31 -14.43
CA ALA A 76 8.90 3.73 -13.29
C ALA A 76 9.41 5.17 -13.43
N CYS A 77 9.83 5.57 -14.63
CA CYS A 77 10.18 6.96 -14.92
C CYS A 77 8.99 7.90 -14.70
N GLY A 78 7.81 7.55 -15.24
CA GLY A 78 6.60 8.34 -15.06
C GLY A 78 6.17 8.46 -13.59
N TYR A 79 6.33 7.41 -12.78
CA TYR A 79 6.11 7.46 -11.34
C TYR A 79 7.07 8.45 -10.66
N ALA A 80 8.36 8.37 -10.97
CA ALA A 80 9.36 9.26 -10.36
C ALA A 80 9.09 10.73 -10.71
N GLU A 81 8.71 11.03 -11.97
CA GLU A 81 8.32 12.38 -12.41
C GLU A 81 7.05 12.86 -11.71
N TYR A 82 6.06 11.98 -11.53
CA TYR A 82 4.83 12.30 -10.80
C TYR A 82 5.14 12.67 -9.35
N VAL A 83 5.92 11.83 -8.64
CA VAL A 83 6.33 12.13 -7.25
C VAL A 83 7.12 13.43 -7.17
N LEU A 84 8.05 13.68 -8.10
CA LEU A 84 8.79 14.94 -8.14
C LEU A 84 7.83 16.14 -8.27
N SER A 85 6.79 16.03 -9.08
CA SER A 85 5.79 17.10 -9.20
C SER A 85 5.07 17.41 -7.89
N LEU A 86 4.80 16.38 -7.07
CA LEU A 86 4.22 16.55 -5.72
C LEU A 86 5.23 17.18 -4.74
N VAL A 87 6.50 16.82 -4.83
CA VAL A 87 7.56 17.46 -4.04
C VAL A 87 7.67 18.94 -4.38
N GLU A 88 7.60 19.31 -5.66
CA GLU A 88 7.62 20.71 -6.08
C GLU A 88 6.33 21.46 -5.67
N GLU A 89 5.20 20.77 -5.59
CA GLU A 89 3.97 21.31 -5.01
C GLU A 89 4.15 21.58 -3.51
N ALA A 90 4.65 20.62 -2.76
CA ALA A 90 4.91 20.72 -1.33
C ALA A 90 5.90 21.86 -0.99
N LYS A 91 6.92 22.10 -1.83
CA LYS A 91 7.87 23.20 -1.68
C LYS A 91 7.26 24.60 -1.77
N LYS A 92 6.06 24.72 -2.31
CA LYS A 92 5.35 26.02 -2.34
C LYS A 92 4.81 26.41 -0.97
N GLU A 93 4.50 25.41 -0.14
CA GLU A 93 3.91 25.60 1.19
C GLU A 93 4.94 25.40 2.31
N CYS A 94 5.89 24.50 2.11
CA CYS A 94 6.96 24.18 3.06
C CYS A 94 8.32 24.30 2.39
N LYS A 95 9.25 25.03 3.01
CA LYS A 95 10.58 25.30 2.43
C LYS A 95 11.40 24.04 2.20
N ASP A 96 11.35 23.13 3.14
CA ASP A 96 12.17 21.91 3.17
C ASP A 96 11.28 20.68 3.45
N PRO A 97 10.44 20.25 2.49
CA PRO A 97 9.62 19.05 2.68
C PRO A 97 10.53 17.82 2.77
N VAL A 98 10.21 16.89 3.66
CA VAL A 98 10.92 15.63 3.79
C VAL A 98 10.32 14.61 2.84
N VAL A 99 11.16 13.91 2.09
CA VAL A 99 10.75 12.82 1.19
C VAL A 99 11.37 11.52 1.67
N LEU A 100 10.53 10.53 1.96
CA LEU A 100 10.93 9.19 2.39
C LEU A 100 10.45 8.18 1.36
N ILE A 101 11.33 7.27 0.97
CA ILE A 101 11.09 6.26 -0.06
C ILE A 101 11.22 4.89 0.60
N GLU A 102 10.32 3.96 0.29
CA GLU A 102 10.26 2.63 0.90
C GLU A 102 10.27 2.71 2.45
N GLN A 103 9.46 3.63 2.96
CA GLN A 103 9.42 3.91 4.39
C GLN A 103 8.60 2.86 5.13
N ARG A 104 9.22 2.22 6.13
CA ARG A 104 8.48 1.39 7.10
C ARG A 104 7.59 2.28 7.95
N LEU A 105 6.30 1.96 7.96
CA LEU A 105 5.24 2.68 8.65
C LEU A 105 4.61 1.73 9.67
N ASP A 106 4.66 2.11 10.94
CA ASP A 106 4.10 1.36 12.06
C ASP A 106 2.75 2.00 12.46
N PHE A 107 1.68 1.25 12.35
CA PHE A 107 0.34 1.64 12.77
C PHE A 107 -0.21 0.72 13.87
N SER A 108 0.68 0.10 14.63
CA SER A 108 0.36 -0.85 15.70
C SER A 108 -0.46 -0.24 16.84
N ARG A 109 -0.49 1.09 16.95
CA ARG A 109 -1.38 1.81 17.85
C ARG A 109 -2.86 1.46 17.63
N TYR A 110 -3.25 1.22 16.37
CA TYR A 110 -4.64 0.96 15.97
C TYR A 110 -4.88 -0.49 15.55
N VAL A 111 -3.84 -1.15 15.06
CA VAL A 111 -3.88 -2.50 14.49
C VAL A 111 -2.76 -3.33 15.11
N GLU A 112 -3.10 -4.29 15.96
CA GLU A 112 -2.11 -5.10 16.68
C GLU A 112 -1.07 -5.73 15.74
N GLU A 113 0.23 -5.51 16.03
CA GLU A 113 1.37 -5.88 15.19
C GLU A 113 1.30 -5.31 13.75
N GLY A 114 0.52 -4.25 13.53
CA GLY A 114 0.29 -3.66 12.21
C GLY A 114 1.45 -2.79 11.75
N PHE A 115 1.99 -3.11 10.59
CA PHE A 115 2.98 -2.30 9.89
C PHE A 115 2.93 -2.57 8.37
N GLY A 116 3.55 -1.68 7.63
CA GLY A 116 3.75 -1.84 6.19
C GLY A 116 4.90 -0.98 5.70
N THR A 117 5.17 -1.04 4.40
CA THR A 117 6.12 -0.16 3.73
C THR A 117 5.35 0.69 2.74
N GLY A 118 5.47 2.01 2.86
CA GLY A 118 4.91 2.95 1.90
C GLY A 118 5.94 3.34 0.86
N ASP A 119 5.57 3.32 -0.41
CA ASP A 119 6.49 3.54 -1.53
C ASP A 119 7.08 4.95 -1.48
N CYS A 120 6.26 5.96 -1.23
CA CYS A 120 6.73 7.32 -1.00
C CYS A 120 5.85 8.07 0.00
N VAL A 121 6.50 8.76 0.93
CA VAL A 121 5.89 9.66 1.92
C VAL A 121 6.54 11.04 1.79
N ILE A 122 5.73 12.08 1.61
CA ILE A 122 6.21 13.47 1.59
C ILE A 122 5.58 14.21 2.76
N ILE A 123 6.39 14.81 3.59
CA ILE A 123 5.95 15.56 4.77
C ILE A 123 6.25 17.04 4.55
N ALA A 124 5.21 17.84 4.60
CA ALA A 124 5.28 19.29 4.56
C ALA A 124 4.41 19.89 5.67
N ASP A 125 4.65 21.14 6.04
CA ASP A 125 3.76 21.83 6.95
C ASP A 125 2.34 21.90 6.35
N GLY A 126 1.34 21.51 7.12
CA GLY A 126 -0.05 21.44 6.71
C GLY A 126 -0.45 20.14 6.01
N THR A 127 0.43 19.49 5.23
CA THR A 127 0.03 18.35 4.40
C THR A 127 1.01 17.18 4.46
N LEU A 128 0.46 15.99 4.72
CA LEU A 128 1.13 14.70 4.57
C LEU A 128 0.68 14.05 3.25
N TYR A 129 1.63 13.68 2.39
CA TYR A 129 1.35 12.96 1.15
C TYR A 129 1.78 11.50 1.29
N ILE A 130 0.90 10.60 0.89
CA ILE A 130 1.18 9.16 0.75
C ILE A 130 0.99 8.81 -0.73
N VAL A 131 2.03 8.30 -1.36
CA VAL A 131 1.99 7.91 -2.78
C VAL A 131 2.31 6.43 -2.89
N ASP A 132 1.47 5.70 -3.59
CA ASP A 132 1.58 4.26 -3.78
C ASP A 132 1.54 3.93 -5.28
N TYR A 133 2.48 3.10 -5.70
CA TYR A 133 2.60 2.64 -7.08
C TYR A 133 1.86 1.32 -7.27
N LYS A 134 1.10 1.21 -8.35
CA LYS A 134 0.42 -0.04 -8.72
C LYS A 134 0.77 -0.46 -10.14
N HIS A 135 1.50 -1.57 -10.28
CA HIS A 135 1.93 -2.08 -11.59
C HIS A 135 0.85 -2.88 -12.32
N GLY A 136 -0.14 -3.41 -11.59
CA GLY A 136 -1.15 -4.31 -12.15
C GLY A 136 -2.08 -3.70 -13.18
N LYS A 137 -2.41 -4.45 -14.25
CA LYS A 137 -3.42 -4.11 -15.28
C LYS A 137 -4.85 -4.56 -14.92
N GLY A 138 -5.01 -5.40 -13.88
CA GLY A 138 -6.26 -6.13 -13.64
C GLY A 138 -7.42 -5.26 -13.16
N VAL A 139 -7.25 -4.58 -12.03
CA VAL A 139 -8.30 -3.80 -11.36
C VAL A 139 -7.80 -2.37 -11.20
N GLU A 140 -8.65 -1.41 -11.54
CA GLU A 140 -8.40 -0.01 -11.24
C GLU A 140 -8.54 0.23 -9.73
N VAL A 141 -7.57 0.92 -9.14
CA VAL A 141 -7.52 1.16 -7.70
C VAL A 141 -7.77 2.63 -7.43
N SER A 142 -8.78 2.92 -6.59
CA SER A 142 -9.09 4.26 -6.12
C SER A 142 -8.32 4.58 -4.83
N ALA A 143 -7.88 5.83 -4.68
CA ALA A 143 -7.34 6.36 -3.43
C ALA A 143 -8.46 6.74 -2.45
N GLU A 144 -9.68 7.02 -2.94
CA GLU A 144 -10.82 7.41 -2.11
C GLU A 144 -11.24 6.26 -1.17
N GLY A 145 -11.20 6.53 0.13
CA GLY A 145 -11.53 5.55 1.15
C GLY A 145 -10.66 4.29 1.15
N ASN A 146 -9.48 4.35 0.54
CA ASN A 146 -8.58 3.20 0.42
C ASN A 146 -7.91 2.89 1.76
N PRO A 147 -8.22 1.75 2.41
CA PRO A 147 -7.71 1.46 3.75
C PRO A 147 -6.19 1.22 3.78
N GLN A 148 -5.57 0.74 2.70
CA GLN A 148 -4.11 0.61 2.62
C GLN A 148 -3.45 1.99 2.74
N MET A 149 -3.94 2.95 1.98
CA MET A 149 -3.43 4.32 1.98
C MET A 149 -3.66 5.00 3.33
N MET A 150 -4.84 4.78 3.93
CA MET A 150 -5.20 5.33 5.24
C MET A 150 -4.31 4.75 6.35
N LEU A 151 -3.99 3.44 6.31
CA LEU A 151 -3.07 2.81 7.26
C LEU A 151 -1.64 3.35 7.13
N TYR A 152 -1.16 3.56 5.91
CA TYR A 152 0.14 4.19 5.69
C TYR A 152 0.17 5.62 6.24
N ALA A 153 -0.91 6.37 6.03
CA ALA A 153 -1.03 7.71 6.59
C ALA A 153 -1.01 7.72 8.12
N LEU A 154 -1.71 6.79 8.77
CA LEU A 154 -1.66 6.64 10.24
C LEU A 154 -0.24 6.36 10.72
N GLY A 155 0.47 5.43 10.08
CA GLY A 155 1.86 5.12 10.45
C GLY A 155 2.81 6.30 10.23
N ALA A 156 2.59 7.12 9.21
CA ALA A 156 3.36 8.34 8.98
C ALA A 156 3.04 9.42 10.02
N LEU A 157 1.77 9.61 10.40
CA LEU A 157 1.39 10.54 11.46
C LEU A 157 2.02 10.17 12.81
N GLU A 158 2.08 8.88 13.17
CA GLU A 158 2.77 8.44 14.40
C GLU A 158 4.26 8.85 14.43
N LEU A 159 4.91 8.94 13.27
CA LEU A 159 6.31 9.34 13.19
C LEU A 159 6.51 10.85 13.16
N PHE A 160 5.59 11.62 12.57
CA PHE A 160 5.87 13.00 12.15
C PHE A 160 4.92 14.05 12.70
N ASP A 161 3.70 13.70 13.17
CA ASP A 161 2.71 14.69 13.67
C ASP A 161 3.19 15.50 14.90
N GLY A 162 4.14 14.97 15.66
CA GLY A 162 4.79 15.70 16.75
C GLY A 162 5.89 16.67 16.31
N ILE A 163 6.28 16.65 15.02
CA ILE A 163 7.40 17.46 14.48
C ILE A 163 6.87 18.46 13.45
N TYR A 164 5.87 18.08 12.66
CA TYR A 164 5.22 18.87 11.63
C TYR A 164 3.78 19.14 12.03
N ASP A 165 3.28 20.31 11.70
CA ASP A 165 1.87 20.68 11.92
C ASP A 165 1.04 20.18 10.73
N ILE A 166 0.55 18.94 10.83
CA ILE A 166 -0.19 18.26 9.75
C ILE A 166 -1.68 18.38 10.01
N ASP A 167 -2.42 18.97 9.06
CA ASP A 167 -3.87 19.10 9.09
C ASP A 167 -4.57 18.23 8.06
N THR A 168 -3.90 17.99 6.92
CA THR A 168 -4.45 17.30 5.76
C THR A 168 -3.59 16.10 5.39
N VAL A 169 -4.23 15.00 5.06
CA VAL A 169 -3.60 13.82 4.47
C VAL A 169 -4.06 13.71 3.02
N ARG A 170 -3.11 13.70 2.09
CA ARG A 170 -3.34 13.52 0.66
C ARG A 170 -2.76 12.20 0.20
N MET A 171 -3.59 11.35 -0.33
CA MET A 171 -3.26 10.00 -0.77
C MET A 171 -3.33 9.94 -2.29
N ALA A 172 -2.34 9.36 -2.94
CA ALA A 172 -2.28 9.21 -4.38
C ALA A 172 -1.90 7.78 -4.76
N ILE A 173 -2.63 7.20 -5.69
CA ILE A 173 -2.31 5.92 -6.33
C ILE A 173 -1.94 6.21 -7.77
N TYR A 174 -0.72 5.81 -8.14
CA TYR A 174 -0.20 5.93 -9.49
C TYR A 174 -0.19 4.55 -10.15
N GLN A 175 -1.09 4.34 -11.12
CA GLN A 175 -1.27 3.06 -11.81
C GLN A 175 -1.14 3.28 -13.34
N PRO A 176 0.09 3.42 -13.87
CA PRO A 176 0.33 3.89 -15.24
C PRO A 176 -0.21 2.94 -16.30
N ARG A 177 -0.11 1.63 -16.09
CA ARG A 177 -0.60 0.61 -17.05
C ARG A 177 -2.13 0.61 -17.21
N ARG A 178 -2.84 1.46 -16.47
CA ARG A 178 -4.28 1.73 -16.58
C ARG A 178 -4.58 3.20 -16.85
N GLU A 179 -3.55 4.01 -17.11
CA GLU A 179 -3.68 5.45 -17.25
C GLU A 179 -4.42 6.10 -16.06
N ASN A 180 -4.30 5.48 -14.87
CA ASN A 180 -5.02 5.88 -13.66
C ASN A 180 -4.08 6.60 -12.68
N VAL A 181 -4.44 7.82 -12.33
CA VAL A 181 -3.88 8.58 -11.21
C VAL A 181 -5.02 8.99 -10.33
N SER A 182 -5.24 8.24 -9.25
CA SER A 182 -6.31 8.50 -8.29
C SER A 182 -5.77 9.27 -7.10
N VAL A 183 -6.39 10.40 -6.77
CA VAL A 183 -6.01 11.26 -5.66
C VAL A 183 -7.20 11.48 -4.74
N TYR A 184 -6.97 11.37 -3.43
CA TYR A 184 -7.95 11.66 -2.41
C TYR A 184 -7.30 12.41 -1.25
N ALA A 185 -7.98 13.41 -0.73
CA ALA A 185 -7.53 14.16 0.43
C ALA A 185 -8.61 14.15 1.51
N MET A 186 -8.17 14.06 2.76
CA MET A 186 -9.05 14.13 3.92
C MET A 186 -8.37 14.87 5.07
N ALA A 187 -9.17 15.40 5.98
CA ALA A 187 -8.64 15.98 7.20
C ALA A 187 -8.02 14.93 8.11
N LYS A 188 -6.91 15.27 8.79
CA LYS A 188 -6.28 14.39 9.79
C LYS A 188 -7.29 13.89 10.83
N ASP A 189 -8.13 14.77 11.33
CA ASP A 189 -9.13 14.43 12.35
C ASP A 189 -10.16 13.40 11.86
N GLU A 190 -10.52 13.43 10.59
CA GLU A 190 -11.40 12.40 9.98
C GLU A 190 -10.71 11.04 9.92
N LEU A 191 -9.43 11.02 9.54
CA LEU A 191 -8.63 9.80 9.53
C LEU A 191 -8.48 9.21 10.94
N LEU A 192 -8.16 10.04 11.94
CA LEU A 192 -8.03 9.61 13.34
C LEU A 192 -9.35 9.08 13.89
N LYS A 193 -10.47 9.74 13.58
CA LYS A 193 -11.81 9.28 13.99
C LYS A 193 -12.14 7.91 13.40
N TRP A 194 -11.83 7.67 12.14
CA TRP A 194 -11.98 6.35 11.52
C TRP A 194 -11.09 5.31 12.21
N ALA A 195 -9.83 5.68 12.52
CA ALA A 195 -8.88 4.78 13.15
C ALA A 195 -9.28 4.36 14.56
N GLU A 196 -9.76 5.31 15.37
CA GLU A 196 -10.20 5.07 16.76
C GLU A 196 -11.54 4.31 16.84
N GLY A 197 -12.37 4.45 15.81
CA GLY A 197 -13.67 3.79 15.71
C GLY A 197 -13.60 2.49 14.90
N GLU A 198 -14.02 2.57 13.65
CA GLU A 198 -14.22 1.40 12.77
C GLU A 198 -12.96 0.53 12.61
N LEU A 199 -11.79 1.15 12.36
CA LEU A 199 -10.56 0.42 12.16
C LEU A 199 -10.19 -0.42 13.38
N SER A 200 -10.10 0.20 14.56
CA SER A 200 -9.67 -0.49 15.79
C SER A 200 -10.61 -1.62 16.19
N GLU A 201 -11.91 -1.46 16.00
CA GLU A 201 -12.89 -2.52 16.28
C GLU A 201 -12.70 -3.72 15.34
N LYS A 202 -12.63 -3.46 14.04
CA LYS A 202 -12.46 -4.52 13.03
C LYS A 202 -11.08 -5.19 13.12
N ALA A 203 -10.03 -4.43 13.43
CA ALA A 203 -8.69 -4.96 13.61
C ALA A 203 -8.61 -5.95 14.79
N LYS A 204 -9.27 -5.64 15.92
CA LYS A 204 -9.36 -6.57 17.06
C LYS A 204 -10.03 -7.88 16.69
N LEU A 205 -11.17 -7.81 15.99
CA LEU A 205 -11.87 -9.01 15.50
C LEU A 205 -10.96 -9.81 14.53
N ALA A 206 -10.33 -9.12 13.59
CA ALA A 206 -9.46 -9.76 12.60
C ALA A 206 -8.22 -10.41 13.25
N TYR A 207 -7.61 -9.75 14.23
CA TYR A 207 -6.48 -10.29 14.96
C TYR A 207 -6.86 -11.52 15.80
N ALA A 208 -8.05 -11.50 16.42
CA ALA A 208 -8.61 -12.65 17.15
C ALA A 208 -9.10 -13.78 16.22
N GLY A 209 -9.34 -13.50 14.94
CA GLY A 209 -9.99 -14.44 14.02
C GLY A 209 -11.51 -14.57 14.25
N GLU A 210 -12.09 -13.55 14.83
CA GLU A 210 -13.51 -13.48 15.22
C GLU A 210 -14.31 -12.60 14.24
N GLY A 211 -15.64 -12.60 14.39
CA GLY A 211 -16.55 -11.85 13.56
C GLY A 211 -17.24 -12.71 12.51
N GLU A 212 -17.94 -12.08 11.58
CA GLU A 212 -18.72 -12.77 10.55
C GLU A 212 -17.92 -12.91 9.25
N PHE A 213 -18.05 -14.07 8.60
CA PHE A 213 -17.57 -14.26 7.24
C PHE A 213 -18.45 -13.47 6.27
N CYS A 214 -17.80 -12.63 5.49
CA CYS A 214 -18.47 -11.80 4.50
C CYS A 214 -17.92 -12.09 3.11
N ALA A 215 -18.78 -12.49 2.19
CA ALA A 215 -18.40 -12.69 0.79
C ALA A 215 -18.49 -11.37 0.02
N GLY A 216 -17.49 -11.09 -0.82
CA GLY A 216 -17.45 -9.86 -1.61
C GLY A 216 -16.28 -9.85 -2.61
N GLU A 217 -16.01 -8.71 -3.21
CA GLU A 217 -14.94 -8.55 -4.19
C GLU A 217 -13.55 -8.84 -3.62
N HIS A 218 -13.33 -8.57 -2.34
CA HIS A 218 -12.11 -8.89 -1.60
C HIS A 218 -11.79 -10.40 -1.56
N CYS A 219 -12.79 -11.26 -1.83
CA CYS A 219 -12.59 -12.70 -1.90
C CYS A 219 -11.74 -13.14 -3.10
N LYS A 220 -11.60 -12.33 -4.13
CA LYS A 220 -10.77 -12.62 -5.30
C LYS A 220 -9.30 -12.88 -4.92
N PHE A 221 -8.83 -12.27 -3.84
CA PHE A 221 -7.46 -12.39 -3.33
C PHE A 221 -7.39 -13.13 -1.98
N CYS A 222 -8.43 -13.88 -1.64
CA CYS A 222 -8.47 -14.65 -0.40
C CYS A 222 -7.80 -16.01 -0.59
N LEU A 223 -6.66 -16.24 0.06
CA LEU A 223 -5.90 -17.49 -0.08
C LEU A 223 -6.73 -18.72 0.26
N SER A 224 -7.61 -18.65 1.26
CA SER A 224 -8.49 -19.77 1.62
C SER A 224 -9.45 -20.17 0.49
N LEU A 225 -9.98 -19.21 -0.26
CA LEU A 225 -10.85 -19.50 -1.40
C LEU A 225 -10.09 -20.03 -2.61
N ILE A 226 -8.90 -19.50 -2.87
CA ILE A 226 -8.04 -19.99 -3.95
C ILE A 226 -7.71 -21.46 -3.72
N HIS A 227 -7.30 -21.85 -2.52
CA HIS A 227 -6.96 -23.24 -2.18
C HIS A 227 -8.17 -24.18 -2.09
N ILE A 228 -9.34 -23.70 -1.70
CA ILE A 228 -10.56 -24.52 -1.63
C ILE A 228 -11.15 -24.76 -3.04
N SER A 229 -11.02 -23.81 -3.95
CA SER A 229 -11.62 -23.92 -5.29
C SER A 229 -10.78 -24.75 -6.28
N GLU A 230 -9.48 -24.88 -6.11
CA GLU A 230 -8.61 -25.66 -7.00
C GLU A 230 -8.89 -27.18 -6.95
N PRO A 231 -9.01 -27.83 -5.79
CA PRO A 231 -9.31 -29.27 -5.73
C PRO A 231 -10.62 -29.66 -6.40
N THR A 232 -11.60 -28.76 -6.39
CA THR A 232 -12.92 -29.04 -6.99
C THR A 232 -12.88 -28.97 -8.52
N ARG A 233 -12.01 -28.17 -9.12
CA ARG A 233 -11.80 -28.14 -10.57
C ARG A 233 -11.10 -29.40 -11.08
N LEU A 234 -10.14 -29.94 -10.35
CA LEU A 234 -9.44 -31.19 -10.71
C LEU A 234 -10.35 -32.44 -10.60
N GLN A 235 -11.34 -32.42 -9.72
CA GLN A 235 -12.31 -33.52 -9.59
C GLN A 235 -13.41 -33.52 -10.67
N LEU A 236 -13.61 -32.38 -11.36
CA LEU A 236 -14.61 -32.28 -12.46
C LEU A 236 -14.04 -32.60 -13.85
N ILE A 237 -12.75 -32.92 -13.96
CA ILE A 237 -12.05 -33.24 -15.23
C ILE A 237 -11.62 -34.72 -15.30
N SER A 238 -11.91 -35.52 -14.28
CA SER A 238 -11.61 -36.96 -14.26
C SER A 238 -12.84 -37.84 -14.54
#